data_34f399de692b4a26ba79ab5ee1f06e50
#
_entry.id   34f399de692b4a26ba79ab5ee1f06e50
#
_cell.length_a   1.000
_cell.length_b   1.000
_cell.length_c   1.000
_cell.angle_alpha   90.00
_cell.angle_beta   90.00
_cell.angle_gamma   90.00
#
_symmetry.space_group_name_H-M   'P 1'
#
loop_
_entity.id
_entity.type
_entity.pdbx_description
1 polymer ?
#
loop_
_entity_poly.entity_id
_entity_poly.type
_entity_poly.pdbx_seq_one_letter_code
_entity_poly.pdbx_strand_id
1 'polypeptide(L)'
;MNFKKIFFFLLTLTPALTLFAQGGANSIYSQYGMGILYPHQFGRSFGMGNTGYAISDNLTLNSFNPASVADLQYTTFDVNVVSNTFQSKDGVNTPSEYTDASLGTIAIGTPLLKNWGAMIGLTPFSSMGYSVKSLSTDVVAGDATDYYKGYGGVNSLFFGTGYRYKGLSVGAKANYLFGTFNQQKLRVFDNAAYFSAFKDQQYGVFDFTFDFGAQYRIKFNDYAQLTLGAVYGLQQNLNAEYSVTSFITSQNTITDPMSGSGIKAIVENTSENPSSLALTLPTYIGGGLAFKYRDKLTLAFDYKQQDWRNFQINSGSYTVGKNYNFGAEYIPNKNSVGNENYHKRIAYRFGLCYQKLPLEINAENINDLSATIGVSFPLRKFKFERELFGSVINFGVQAGRRGAVNNGLVQDNYIKLNLGFTLNDKWYIKRKFD
;
A
#
# COMPACT_ATOMS: atom_id res chain seq x y z
N MET A 1 -21.71 14.28 -21.11
CA MET A 1 -21.09 13.00 -21.59
C MET A 1 -21.95 11.89 -21.04
N ASN A 2 -22.56 11.07 -21.90
CA ASN A 2 -23.58 10.09 -21.50
C ASN A 2 -22.97 9.04 -20.56
N PHE A 3 -23.60 8.82 -19.42
CA PHE A 3 -23.24 7.80 -18.42
C PHE A 3 -23.01 6.41 -19.02
N LYS A 4 -23.76 6.05 -20.09
CA LYS A 4 -23.58 4.84 -20.88
C LYS A 4 -22.20 4.75 -21.56
N LYS A 5 -21.60 5.87 -21.97
CA LYS A 5 -20.26 5.87 -22.61
C LYS A 5 -19.13 5.68 -21.57
N ILE A 6 -19.32 6.17 -20.35
CA ILE A 6 -18.36 5.97 -19.24
C ILE A 6 -18.43 4.52 -18.76
N PHE A 7 -19.64 3.96 -18.64
CA PHE A 7 -19.85 2.57 -18.27
C PHE A 7 -19.28 1.60 -19.32
N PHE A 8 -19.44 1.91 -20.61
CA PHE A 8 -18.88 1.10 -21.69
C PHE A 8 -17.34 1.19 -21.75
N PHE A 9 -16.76 2.36 -21.44
CA PHE A 9 -15.30 2.54 -21.35
C PHE A 9 -14.72 1.80 -20.14
N LEU A 10 -15.40 1.80 -19.00
CA LEU A 10 -15.03 1.00 -17.82
C LEU A 10 -15.14 -0.51 -18.10
N LEU A 11 -16.15 -0.96 -18.84
CA LEU A 11 -16.34 -2.36 -19.19
C LEU A 11 -15.29 -2.88 -20.19
N THR A 12 -14.75 -2.03 -21.05
CA THR A 12 -13.67 -2.40 -21.99
C THR A 12 -12.29 -2.42 -21.32
N LEU A 13 -12.16 -1.86 -20.11
CA LEU A 13 -10.92 -1.92 -19.31
C LEU A 13 -10.78 -3.25 -18.53
N THR A 14 -11.89 -4.00 -18.34
CA THR A 14 -11.88 -5.25 -17.55
C THR A 14 -10.99 -6.36 -18.12
N PRO A 15 -10.90 -6.62 -19.44
CA PRO A 15 -9.99 -7.65 -19.96
C PRO A 15 -8.50 -7.25 -19.89
N ALA A 16 -8.20 -5.94 -19.84
CA ALA A 16 -6.82 -5.48 -19.67
C ALA A 16 -6.28 -5.67 -18.23
N LEU A 17 -7.16 -5.69 -17.23
CA LEU A 17 -6.79 -5.87 -15.83
C LEU A 17 -6.43 -7.33 -15.50
N THR A 18 -6.94 -8.30 -16.22
CA THR A 18 -6.62 -9.74 -15.99
C THR A 18 -5.21 -10.13 -16.43
N LEU A 19 -4.58 -9.35 -17.33
CA LEU A 19 -3.22 -9.58 -17.79
C LEU A 19 -2.14 -9.16 -16.76
N PHE A 20 -2.51 -8.35 -15.76
CA PHE A 20 -1.60 -7.85 -14.73
C PHE A 20 -1.77 -8.55 -13.37
N ALA A 21 -2.62 -9.59 -13.28
CA ALA A 21 -2.89 -10.31 -12.02
C ALA A 21 -1.83 -11.37 -11.67
N GLN A 22 -0.79 -11.54 -12.46
CA GLN A 22 0.34 -12.40 -12.10
C GLN A 22 1.27 -11.59 -11.20
N GLY A 23 1.39 -12.04 -9.95
CA GLY A 23 2.10 -11.40 -8.87
C GLY A 23 3.43 -10.77 -9.30
N GLY A 24 3.45 -9.46 -9.31
CA GLY A 24 4.62 -8.66 -9.69
C GLY A 24 5.79 -8.94 -8.76
N ALA A 25 6.98 -9.03 -9.30
CA ALA A 25 8.19 -9.07 -8.50
C ALA A 25 8.32 -7.74 -7.77
N ASN A 26 8.41 -7.81 -6.46
CA ASN A 26 8.67 -6.67 -5.58
C ASN A 26 10.17 -6.67 -5.18
N SER A 27 10.47 -6.05 -4.11
CA SER A 27 11.77 -6.07 -3.46
C SER A 27 12.12 -7.45 -2.92
N ILE A 28 13.40 -7.82 -2.94
CA ILE A 28 13.92 -9.01 -2.25
C ILE A 28 13.55 -9.03 -0.76
N TYR A 29 13.39 -7.87 -0.14
CA TYR A 29 12.96 -7.74 1.25
C TYR A 29 11.51 -8.19 1.49
N SER A 30 10.74 -8.43 0.41
CA SER A 30 9.39 -8.99 0.52
C SER A 30 9.37 -10.48 0.92
N GLN A 31 10.52 -11.15 0.95
CA GLN A 31 10.62 -12.54 1.42
C GLN A 31 10.39 -12.69 2.93
N TYR A 32 10.45 -11.60 3.69
CA TYR A 32 10.27 -11.60 5.13
C TYR A 32 8.85 -11.22 5.53
N GLY A 33 8.34 -11.88 6.56
CA GLY A 33 7.01 -11.62 7.10
C GLY A 33 5.89 -11.89 6.11
N MET A 34 4.93 -10.98 6.06
CA MET A 34 3.82 -11.01 5.10
C MET A 34 4.13 -10.26 3.80
N GLY A 35 5.41 -10.00 3.49
CA GLY A 35 5.84 -9.17 2.38
C GLY A 35 6.01 -7.69 2.75
N ILE A 36 6.16 -6.84 1.72
CA ILE A 36 6.24 -5.39 1.91
C ILE A 36 4.86 -4.84 2.25
N LEU A 37 4.77 -4.15 3.39
CA LEU A 37 3.55 -3.45 3.80
C LEU A 37 3.40 -2.17 2.97
N TYR A 38 2.21 -1.97 2.42
CA TYR A 38 1.89 -0.76 1.66
C TYR A 38 1.23 0.29 2.56
N PRO A 39 1.63 1.57 2.48
CA PRO A 39 0.79 2.64 2.97
C PRO A 39 -0.48 2.72 2.12
N HIS A 40 -1.57 3.22 2.70
CA HIS A 40 -2.77 3.50 1.92
C HIS A 40 -2.43 4.47 0.77
N GLN A 41 -2.75 4.09 -0.47
CA GLN A 41 -2.31 4.85 -1.64
C GLN A 41 -3.48 5.64 -2.23
N PHE A 42 -3.69 6.86 -1.76
CA PHE A 42 -4.55 7.85 -2.41
C PHE A 42 -3.71 8.80 -3.24
N GLY A 43 -4.21 9.21 -4.40
CA GLY A 43 -3.45 10.04 -5.33
C GLY A 43 -2.91 11.34 -4.72
N ARG A 44 -3.68 11.97 -3.80
CA ARG A 44 -3.22 13.16 -3.08
C ARG A 44 -2.06 12.86 -2.12
N SER A 45 -2.24 11.89 -1.24
CA SER A 45 -1.23 11.55 -0.23
C SER A 45 0.03 10.98 -0.84
N PHE A 46 -0.08 10.21 -1.93
CA PHE A 46 1.07 9.69 -2.66
C PHE A 46 2.01 10.82 -3.11
N GLY A 47 1.47 11.90 -3.71
CA GLY A 47 2.28 13.05 -4.11
C GLY A 47 2.85 13.87 -2.95
N MET A 48 2.33 13.69 -1.73
CA MET A 48 2.76 14.37 -0.50
C MET A 48 3.57 13.46 0.44
N GLY A 49 4.34 12.50 -0.09
CA GLY A 49 5.15 11.61 0.72
C GLY A 49 4.33 10.70 1.65
N ASN A 50 3.12 10.32 1.24
CA ASN A 50 2.20 9.52 2.05
C ASN A 50 1.86 10.12 3.41
N THR A 51 1.82 11.46 3.52
CA THR A 51 1.29 12.16 4.70
C THR A 51 -0.23 12.13 4.72
N GLY A 52 -0.84 12.00 5.90
CA GLY A 52 -2.30 11.92 6.01
C GLY A 52 -2.88 12.02 7.42
N TYR A 53 -2.10 11.85 8.50
CA TYR A 53 -2.67 11.75 9.85
C TYR A 53 -3.36 13.03 10.33
N ALA A 54 -2.87 14.19 9.92
CA ALA A 54 -3.47 15.48 10.24
C ALA A 54 -4.17 16.15 9.04
N ILE A 55 -4.19 15.50 7.87
CA ILE A 55 -4.83 16.04 6.67
C ILE A 55 -6.30 15.66 6.65
N SER A 56 -7.16 16.65 6.48
CA SER A 56 -8.59 16.48 6.18
C SER A 56 -9.04 17.50 5.13
N ASP A 57 -9.97 17.10 4.30
CA ASP A 57 -10.49 17.92 3.21
C ASP A 57 -11.97 17.57 2.94
N ASN A 58 -12.71 18.49 2.36
CA ASN A 58 -14.12 18.28 2.04
C ASN A 58 -14.38 17.55 0.71
N LEU A 59 -13.34 17.34 -0.11
CA LEU A 59 -13.41 16.82 -1.47
C LEU A 59 -12.49 15.62 -1.71
N THR A 60 -11.66 15.21 -0.73
CA THR A 60 -10.71 14.11 -0.89
C THR A 60 -10.82 13.12 0.25
N LEU A 61 -10.76 11.84 -0.10
CA LEU A 61 -10.72 10.76 0.88
C LEU A 61 -9.32 10.63 1.49
N ASN A 62 -9.31 10.26 2.76
CA ASN A 62 -8.09 9.94 3.49
C ASN A 62 -8.37 8.83 4.50
N SER A 63 -7.86 7.64 4.28
CA SER A 63 -8.00 6.50 5.19
C SER A 63 -6.86 6.33 6.18
N PHE A 64 -5.83 7.21 6.13
CA PHE A 64 -4.74 7.19 7.11
C PHE A 64 -5.22 7.52 8.52
N ASN A 65 -6.20 8.44 8.61
CA ASN A 65 -6.85 8.78 9.86
C ASN A 65 -8.37 8.77 9.66
N PRO A 66 -9.11 7.83 10.27
CA PRO A 66 -10.56 7.73 10.07
C PRO A 66 -11.33 8.96 10.55
N ALA A 67 -10.76 9.77 11.46
CA ALA A 67 -11.40 11.02 11.89
C ALA A 67 -11.56 12.04 10.75
N SER A 68 -10.74 11.95 9.69
CA SER A 68 -10.74 12.87 8.55
C SER A 68 -12.05 12.83 7.74
N VAL A 69 -12.76 11.69 7.73
CA VAL A 69 -13.98 11.52 6.97
C VAL A 69 -15.14 12.40 7.47
N ALA A 70 -15.06 12.89 8.71
CA ALA A 70 -16.02 13.82 9.29
C ALA A 70 -16.07 15.19 8.56
N ASP A 71 -15.04 15.50 7.77
CA ASP A 71 -14.95 16.76 7.01
C ASP A 71 -15.54 16.66 5.61
N LEU A 72 -15.87 15.48 5.12
CA LEU A 72 -16.48 15.30 3.80
C LEU A 72 -17.79 16.08 3.70
N GLN A 73 -17.95 16.79 2.58
CA GLN A 73 -19.17 17.52 2.23
C GLN A 73 -19.85 16.95 0.97
N TYR A 74 -19.12 16.12 0.24
CA TYR A 74 -19.58 15.49 -0.99
C TYR A 74 -19.32 14.00 -0.90
N THR A 75 -20.11 13.22 -1.63
CA THR A 75 -19.76 11.83 -1.89
C THR A 75 -18.59 11.82 -2.82
N THR A 76 -17.51 11.23 -2.35
CA THR A 76 -16.22 11.18 -3.05
C THR A 76 -15.92 9.73 -3.39
N PHE A 77 -15.67 9.46 -4.65
CA PHE A 77 -15.15 8.19 -5.13
C PHE A 77 -13.69 8.39 -5.55
N ASP A 78 -12.79 7.53 -5.08
CA ASP A 78 -11.37 7.56 -5.39
C ASP A 78 -10.91 6.20 -5.91
N VAL A 79 -10.19 6.20 -7.03
CA VAL A 79 -9.56 5.01 -7.59
C VAL A 79 -8.18 5.38 -8.10
N ASN A 80 -7.20 4.52 -7.83
CA ASN A 80 -5.86 4.72 -8.35
C ASN A 80 -5.17 3.42 -8.73
N VAL A 81 -4.24 3.54 -9.67
CA VAL A 81 -3.36 2.48 -10.17
C VAL A 81 -1.93 2.90 -9.91
N VAL A 82 -1.12 1.94 -9.52
CA VAL A 82 0.31 2.16 -9.25
C VAL A 82 1.12 1.20 -10.10
N SER A 83 2.12 1.74 -10.78
CA SER A 83 3.16 0.95 -11.44
C SER A 83 4.47 1.13 -10.69
N ASN A 84 5.16 0.02 -10.44
CA ASN A 84 6.42 0.00 -9.71
C ASN A 84 7.51 -0.60 -10.60
N THR A 85 8.65 0.07 -10.69
CA THR A 85 9.85 -0.46 -11.32
C THR A 85 10.95 -0.52 -10.26
N PHE A 86 11.53 -1.69 -10.06
CA PHE A 86 12.61 -1.95 -9.11
C PHE A 86 13.86 -2.36 -9.86
N GLN A 87 15.01 -1.86 -9.42
CA GLN A 87 16.34 -2.32 -9.82
C GLN A 87 17.09 -2.76 -8.58
N SER A 88 17.32 -4.06 -8.45
CA SER A 88 18.01 -4.67 -7.30
C SER A 88 19.48 -4.91 -7.61
N LYS A 89 20.37 -4.51 -6.67
CA LYS A 89 21.83 -4.60 -6.78
C LYS A 89 22.41 -5.27 -5.53
N ASP A 90 23.18 -6.32 -5.69
CA ASP A 90 23.90 -7.02 -4.63
C ASP A 90 25.41 -6.66 -4.57
N GLY A 91 25.89 -5.86 -5.51
CA GLY A 91 27.29 -5.45 -5.61
C GLY A 91 28.23 -6.45 -6.30
N VAL A 92 27.74 -7.63 -6.64
CA VAL A 92 28.53 -8.71 -7.28
C VAL A 92 27.99 -9.03 -8.67
N ASN A 93 26.67 -9.22 -8.77
CA ASN A 93 26.01 -9.63 -10.01
C ASN A 93 25.48 -8.42 -10.80
N THR A 94 25.11 -8.66 -12.06
CA THR A 94 24.39 -7.66 -12.85
C THR A 94 23.07 -7.34 -12.19
N PRO A 95 22.69 -6.04 -12.10
CA PRO A 95 21.43 -5.65 -11.50
C PRO A 95 20.22 -6.30 -12.16
N SER A 96 19.29 -6.78 -11.37
CA SER A 96 18.00 -7.32 -11.84
C SER A 96 16.96 -6.21 -11.86
N GLU A 97 16.15 -6.15 -12.92
CA GLU A 97 15.09 -5.15 -13.08
C GLU A 97 13.73 -5.84 -13.19
N TYR A 98 12.76 -5.31 -12.46
CA TYR A 98 11.39 -5.81 -12.41
C TYR A 98 10.41 -4.65 -12.49
N THR A 99 9.36 -4.83 -13.28
CA THR A 99 8.25 -3.86 -13.38
C THR A 99 6.93 -4.58 -13.17
N ASP A 100 6.09 -4.01 -12.32
CA ASP A 100 4.72 -4.46 -12.13
C ASP A 100 3.73 -3.28 -12.17
N ALA A 101 2.46 -3.60 -12.31
CA ALA A 101 1.38 -2.64 -12.15
C ALA A 101 0.26 -3.28 -11.35
N SER A 102 -0.29 -2.53 -10.40
CA SER A 102 -1.33 -3.02 -9.51
C SER A 102 -2.39 -1.95 -9.24
N LEU A 103 -3.57 -2.42 -8.87
CA LEU A 103 -4.60 -1.55 -8.34
C LEU A 103 -4.12 -1.03 -6.97
N GLY A 104 -4.12 0.30 -6.80
CA GLY A 104 -3.79 0.92 -5.52
C GLY A 104 -4.99 0.86 -4.57
N THR A 105 -5.76 1.94 -4.49
CA THR A 105 -6.95 1.99 -3.62
C THR A 105 -8.19 2.24 -4.47
N ILE A 106 -9.30 1.58 -4.14
CA ILE A 106 -10.65 1.95 -4.57
C ILE A 106 -11.43 2.29 -3.30
N ALA A 107 -12.00 3.48 -3.21
CA ALA A 107 -12.77 3.87 -2.04
C ALA A 107 -13.92 4.82 -2.40
N ILE A 108 -14.96 4.76 -1.61
CA ILE A 108 -16.06 5.71 -1.61
C ILE A 108 -16.28 6.22 -0.20
N GLY A 109 -16.47 7.53 -0.06
CA GLY A 109 -16.86 8.14 1.20
C GLY A 109 -17.98 9.14 0.99
N THR A 110 -18.83 9.25 1.99
CA THR A 110 -20.01 10.12 1.93
C THR A 110 -20.27 10.79 3.26
N PRO A 111 -20.74 12.06 3.26
CA PRO A 111 -21.30 12.64 4.46
C PRO A 111 -22.63 11.95 4.78
N LEU A 112 -22.76 11.43 6.01
CA LEU A 112 -24.02 10.84 6.50
C LEU A 112 -24.92 11.92 7.07
N LEU A 113 -24.37 12.77 7.92
CA LEU A 113 -25.02 13.94 8.54
C LEU A 113 -24.02 15.10 8.62
N LYS A 114 -24.47 16.25 9.09
CA LYS A 114 -23.56 17.36 9.35
C LYS A 114 -22.45 16.92 10.31
N ASN A 115 -21.18 17.07 9.91
CA ASN A 115 -19.99 16.68 10.67
C ASN A 115 -19.86 15.16 10.94
N TRP A 116 -20.58 14.32 10.23
CA TRP A 116 -20.48 12.88 10.34
C TRP A 116 -20.36 12.27 8.94
N GLY A 117 -19.30 11.53 8.71
CA GLY A 117 -19.04 10.84 7.44
C GLY A 117 -18.71 9.38 7.63
N ALA A 118 -18.84 8.63 6.55
CA ALA A 118 -18.41 7.25 6.45
C ALA A 118 -17.67 7.01 5.15
N MET A 119 -16.82 5.98 5.14
CA MET A 119 -16.08 5.53 3.97
C MET A 119 -15.98 4.01 3.96
N ILE A 120 -15.91 3.44 2.77
CA ILE A 120 -15.61 2.04 2.52
C ILE A 120 -14.63 1.96 1.35
N GLY A 121 -13.73 1.00 1.37
CA GLY A 121 -12.79 0.85 0.26
C GLY A 121 -11.95 -0.41 0.36
N LEU A 122 -11.28 -0.70 -0.73
CA LEU A 122 -10.35 -1.80 -0.91
C LEU A 122 -8.95 -1.24 -1.20
N THR A 123 -7.95 -1.73 -0.50
CA THR A 123 -6.55 -1.32 -0.69
C THR A 123 -5.61 -2.51 -0.49
N PRO A 124 -4.49 -2.61 -1.21
CA PRO A 124 -3.45 -3.55 -0.86
C PRO A 124 -2.92 -3.29 0.56
N PHE A 125 -2.78 -4.33 1.37
CA PHE A 125 -2.17 -4.25 2.70
C PHE A 125 -0.70 -4.65 2.65
N SER A 126 -0.40 -5.79 2.00
CA SER A 126 0.97 -6.26 1.78
C SER A 126 1.11 -6.93 0.42
N SER A 127 2.33 -7.03 -0.08
CA SER A 127 2.63 -7.79 -1.29
C SER A 127 3.97 -8.50 -1.14
N MET A 128 3.99 -9.74 -1.60
CA MET A 128 5.17 -10.59 -1.69
C MET A 128 5.47 -10.85 -3.17
N GLY A 129 6.74 -10.66 -3.56
CA GLY A 129 7.16 -10.91 -4.93
C GLY A 129 8.68 -10.88 -5.00
N TYR A 130 9.33 -12.06 -5.03
CA TYR A 130 10.78 -12.20 -5.19
C TYR A 130 11.11 -13.48 -5.95
N SER A 131 12.28 -13.47 -6.61
CA SER A 131 12.87 -14.65 -7.23
C SER A 131 14.39 -14.54 -7.06
N VAL A 132 14.97 -15.47 -6.30
CA VAL A 132 16.37 -15.45 -5.90
C VAL A 132 16.99 -16.79 -6.22
N LYS A 133 18.23 -16.76 -6.76
CA LYS A 133 19.08 -17.93 -6.98
C LYS A 133 20.31 -17.80 -6.08
N SER A 134 20.64 -18.84 -5.35
CA SER A 134 21.84 -18.93 -4.50
C SER A 134 22.59 -20.22 -4.78
N LEU A 135 23.91 -20.13 -4.89
CA LEU A 135 24.78 -21.30 -4.97
C LEU A 135 25.12 -21.75 -3.56
N SER A 136 25.10 -23.04 -3.33
CA SER A 136 25.45 -23.67 -2.05
C SER A 136 26.22 -24.95 -2.32
N THR A 137 27.05 -25.37 -1.36
CA THR A 137 27.78 -26.66 -1.44
C THR A 137 27.32 -27.51 -0.26
N ASP A 138 26.80 -28.68 -0.57
CA ASP A 138 26.43 -29.69 0.43
C ASP A 138 27.64 -30.62 0.69
N VAL A 139 27.85 -30.99 1.95
CA VAL A 139 29.03 -31.79 2.36
C VAL A 139 29.02 -33.19 1.72
N VAL A 140 27.84 -33.73 1.41
CA VAL A 140 27.65 -35.10 0.93
C VAL A 140 27.31 -35.13 -0.56
N ALA A 141 26.37 -34.24 -0.97
CA ALA A 141 25.83 -34.23 -2.33
C ALA A 141 26.63 -33.34 -3.31
N GLY A 142 27.57 -32.51 -2.80
CA GLY A 142 28.36 -31.57 -3.59
C GLY A 142 27.61 -30.26 -3.86
N ASP A 143 27.90 -29.65 -5.01
CA ASP A 143 27.35 -28.35 -5.36
C ASP A 143 25.84 -28.42 -5.66
N ALA A 144 25.12 -27.42 -5.20
CA ALA A 144 23.69 -27.31 -5.37
C ALA A 144 23.27 -25.84 -5.64
N THR A 145 22.19 -25.70 -6.37
CA THR A 145 21.54 -24.42 -6.59
C THR A 145 20.22 -24.36 -5.85
N ASP A 146 20.07 -23.38 -4.96
CA ASP A 146 18.83 -23.06 -4.28
C ASP A 146 18.08 -21.97 -5.04
N TYR A 147 16.84 -22.23 -5.41
CA TYR A 147 15.89 -21.27 -5.97
C TYR A 147 14.85 -20.93 -4.92
N TYR A 148 14.65 -19.64 -4.67
CA TYR A 148 13.64 -19.11 -3.78
C TYR A 148 12.68 -18.22 -4.57
N LYS A 149 11.39 -18.47 -4.45
CA LYS A 149 10.37 -17.67 -5.12
C LYS A 149 9.24 -17.40 -4.14
N GLY A 150 8.80 -16.14 -4.07
CA GLY A 150 7.61 -15.78 -3.33
C GLY A 150 6.66 -14.97 -4.18
N TYR A 151 5.36 -15.13 -3.96
CA TYR A 151 4.32 -14.39 -4.66
C TYR A 151 3.04 -14.32 -3.84
N GLY A 152 2.17 -13.37 -4.21
CA GLY A 152 0.90 -13.16 -3.54
C GLY A 152 0.88 -11.92 -2.65
N GLY A 153 -0.05 -11.88 -1.69
CA GLY A 153 -0.19 -10.75 -0.78
C GLY A 153 -1.54 -10.71 -0.09
N VAL A 154 -1.70 -9.73 0.77
CA VAL A 154 -2.91 -9.52 1.56
C VAL A 154 -3.54 -8.18 1.15
N ASN A 155 -4.85 -8.19 0.97
CA ASN A 155 -5.66 -7.00 0.71
C ASN A 155 -6.46 -6.62 1.97
N SER A 156 -6.90 -5.39 2.05
CA SER A 156 -7.72 -4.85 3.12
C SER A 156 -9.00 -4.26 2.55
N LEU A 157 -10.15 -4.84 2.88
CA LEU A 157 -11.46 -4.21 2.75
C LEU A 157 -11.71 -3.43 4.03
N PHE A 158 -11.82 -2.11 3.95
CA PHE A 158 -12.00 -1.29 5.13
C PHE A 158 -13.35 -0.56 5.13
N PHE A 159 -13.91 -0.41 6.32
CA PHE A 159 -15.02 0.47 6.62
C PHE A 159 -14.62 1.43 7.73
N GLY A 160 -14.78 2.73 7.49
CA GLY A 160 -14.43 3.77 8.45
C GLY A 160 -15.55 4.78 8.64
N THR A 161 -15.65 5.33 9.86
CA THR A 161 -16.57 6.41 10.17
C THR A 161 -15.90 7.43 11.08
N GLY A 162 -16.30 8.69 10.97
CA GLY A 162 -15.75 9.76 11.79
C GLY A 162 -16.78 10.84 12.07
N TYR A 163 -16.71 11.39 13.27
CA TYR A 163 -17.58 12.45 13.75
C TYR A 163 -16.76 13.63 14.27
N ARG A 164 -17.22 14.86 13.95
CA ARG A 164 -16.59 16.10 14.40
C ARG A 164 -17.51 16.87 15.34
N TYR A 165 -16.96 17.20 16.48
CA TYR A 165 -17.58 18.14 17.43
C TYR A 165 -16.65 19.34 17.64
N LYS A 166 -17.11 20.53 17.23
CA LYS A 166 -16.30 21.76 17.24
C LYS A 166 -14.96 21.57 16.49
N GLY A 167 -13.82 21.69 17.18
CA GLY A 167 -12.47 21.51 16.62
C GLY A 167 -11.96 20.06 16.65
N LEU A 168 -12.59 19.18 17.43
CA LEU A 168 -12.18 17.78 17.59
C LEU A 168 -12.95 16.86 16.63
N SER A 169 -12.24 16.05 15.88
CA SER A 169 -12.80 14.94 15.11
C SER A 169 -12.27 13.63 15.66
N VAL A 170 -13.11 12.63 15.78
CA VAL A 170 -12.75 11.25 16.17
C VAL A 170 -13.30 10.27 15.15
N GLY A 171 -12.64 9.15 14.98
CA GLY A 171 -13.07 8.14 14.02
C GLY A 171 -12.54 6.76 14.35
N ALA A 172 -13.22 5.77 13.80
CA ALA A 172 -12.84 4.36 13.88
C ALA A 172 -12.91 3.74 12.49
N LYS A 173 -12.05 2.74 12.26
CA LYS A 173 -11.97 1.99 11.00
C LYS A 173 -11.77 0.52 11.32
N ALA A 174 -12.62 -0.33 10.76
CA ALA A 174 -12.45 -1.78 10.74
C ALA A 174 -11.88 -2.18 9.38
N ASN A 175 -10.88 -3.04 9.38
CA ASN A 175 -10.27 -3.58 8.17
C ASN A 175 -10.43 -5.10 8.21
N TYR A 176 -10.99 -5.67 7.16
CA TYR A 176 -10.99 -7.11 6.91
C TYR A 176 -9.82 -7.42 6.00
N LEU A 177 -8.81 -8.07 6.55
CA LEU A 177 -7.63 -8.51 5.83
C LEU A 177 -7.94 -9.86 5.17
N PHE A 178 -7.64 -10.01 3.88
CA PHE A 178 -7.83 -11.25 3.15
C PHE A 178 -6.82 -11.41 2.04
N GLY A 179 -6.34 -12.64 1.87
CA GLY A 179 -5.40 -12.98 0.81
C GLY A 179 -4.48 -14.12 1.18
N THR A 180 -3.68 -14.52 0.21
CA THR A 180 -2.73 -15.61 0.35
C THR A 180 -1.36 -15.18 -0.17
N PHE A 181 -0.30 -15.66 0.46
CA PHE A 181 1.05 -15.55 -0.05
C PHE A 181 1.78 -16.87 0.07
N ASN A 182 2.62 -17.14 -0.92
CA ASN A 182 3.33 -18.40 -1.08
C ASN A 182 4.83 -18.17 -1.07
N GLN A 183 5.55 -19.11 -0.44
CA GLN A 183 7.00 -19.15 -0.40
C GLN A 183 7.48 -20.52 -0.89
N GLN A 184 8.16 -20.54 -2.01
CA GLN A 184 8.67 -21.74 -2.66
C GLN A 184 10.18 -21.81 -2.55
N LYS A 185 10.69 -23.00 -2.25
CA LYS A 185 12.11 -23.32 -2.29
C LYS A 185 12.30 -24.58 -3.13
N LEU A 186 13.22 -24.52 -4.10
CA LEU A 186 13.69 -25.67 -4.86
C LEU A 186 15.20 -25.76 -4.72
N ARG A 187 15.70 -26.90 -4.21
CA ARG A 187 17.12 -27.22 -4.23
C ARG A 187 17.41 -28.22 -5.34
N VAL A 188 18.30 -27.84 -6.24
CA VAL A 188 18.75 -28.67 -7.36
C VAL A 188 20.22 -29.03 -7.11
N PHE A 189 20.53 -30.32 -7.09
CA PHE A 189 21.91 -30.81 -6.97
C PHE A 189 22.54 -30.95 -8.36
N ASP A 190 23.79 -30.55 -8.49
CA ASP A 190 24.57 -30.75 -9.74
C ASP A 190 24.89 -32.23 -9.99
N ASN A 191 24.95 -33.01 -8.92
CA ASN A 191 25.14 -34.45 -9.00
C ASN A 191 23.81 -35.15 -9.32
N ALA A 192 23.69 -35.73 -10.50
CA ALA A 192 22.50 -36.42 -11.00
C ALA A 192 22.07 -37.67 -10.18
N ALA A 193 22.88 -38.12 -9.22
CA ALA A 193 22.52 -39.19 -8.31
C ALA A 193 21.48 -38.74 -7.24
N TYR A 194 21.34 -37.43 -7.06
CA TYR A 194 20.42 -36.85 -6.07
C TYR A 194 19.21 -36.23 -6.78
N PHE A 195 18.03 -36.45 -6.20
CA PHE A 195 16.80 -35.77 -6.64
C PHE A 195 16.73 -34.38 -6.07
N SER A 196 16.15 -33.47 -6.85
CA SER A 196 15.82 -32.12 -6.40
C SER A 196 14.75 -32.15 -5.30
N ALA A 197 14.87 -31.27 -4.32
CA ALA A 197 13.90 -31.13 -3.22
C ALA A 197 13.11 -29.84 -3.38
N PHE A 198 11.79 -29.95 -3.40
CA PHE A 198 10.86 -28.82 -3.50
C PHE A 198 10.06 -28.68 -2.21
N LYS A 199 9.88 -27.44 -1.77
CA LYS A 199 9.00 -27.08 -0.68
C LYS A 199 8.16 -25.86 -1.06
N ASP A 200 6.84 -25.95 -0.91
CA ASP A 200 5.89 -24.86 -1.04
C ASP A 200 5.19 -24.63 0.30
N GLN A 201 5.22 -23.40 0.77
CA GLN A 201 4.58 -22.96 2.00
C GLN A 201 3.56 -21.90 1.65
N GLN A 202 2.30 -22.14 1.94
CA GLN A 202 1.20 -21.23 1.69
C GLN A 202 0.64 -20.70 3.01
N TYR A 203 0.41 -19.40 3.05
CA TYR A 203 -0.20 -18.70 4.19
C TYR A 203 -1.45 -17.98 3.71
N GLY A 204 -2.61 -18.31 4.28
CA GLY A 204 -3.89 -17.66 4.06
C GLY A 204 -4.23 -16.78 5.25
N VAL A 205 -4.50 -15.50 5.03
CA VAL A 205 -4.87 -14.53 6.09
C VAL A 205 -6.29 -14.06 5.85
N PHE A 206 -7.18 -14.26 6.84
CA PHE A 206 -8.59 -13.87 6.79
C PHE A 206 -9.03 -13.43 8.18
N ASP A 207 -8.88 -12.13 8.51
CA ASP A 207 -9.19 -11.63 9.86
C ASP A 207 -9.45 -10.12 9.88
N PHE A 208 -9.95 -9.63 11.01
CA PHE A 208 -10.25 -8.21 11.22
C PHE A 208 -9.16 -7.51 12.01
N THR A 209 -8.90 -6.24 11.64
CA THR A 209 -8.08 -5.31 12.43
C THR A 209 -8.83 -4.00 12.63
N PHE A 210 -8.48 -3.24 13.67
CA PHE A 210 -9.17 -2.01 14.04
C PHE A 210 -8.20 -0.86 14.24
N ASP A 211 -8.53 0.27 13.63
CA ASP A 211 -7.78 1.52 13.75
C ASP A 211 -8.67 2.61 14.33
N PHE A 212 -8.10 3.44 15.17
CA PHE A 212 -8.73 4.63 15.73
C PHE A 212 -7.96 5.87 15.35
N GLY A 213 -8.67 6.97 15.22
CA GLY A 213 -8.07 8.23 14.85
C GLY A 213 -8.71 9.41 15.55
N ALA A 214 -7.91 10.43 15.79
CA ALA A 214 -8.36 11.72 16.28
C ALA A 214 -7.66 12.85 15.51
N GLN A 215 -8.35 13.95 15.31
CA GLN A 215 -7.80 15.20 14.77
C GLN A 215 -8.31 16.38 15.58
N TYR A 216 -7.42 17.31 15.89
CA TYR A 216 -7.79 18.56 16.55
C TYR A 216 -7.35 19.75 15.72
N ARG A 217 -8.32 20.60 15.35
CA ARG A 217 -8.12 21.75 14.47
C ARG A 217 -8.06 23.03 15.27
N ILE A 218 -6.96 23.75 15.15
CA ILE A 218 -6.69 25.04 15.76
C ILE A 218 -6.69 26.09 14.65
N LYS A 219 -7.65 27.01 14.67
CA LYS A 219 -7.68 28.16 13.78
C LYS A 219 -7.03 29.35 14.48
N PHE A 220 -5.95 29.86 13.92
CA PHE A 220 -5.29 31.07 14.42
C PHE A 220 -6.01 32.33 13.90
N ASN A 221 -6.42 32.29 12.65
CA ASN A 221 -7.22 33.31 11.97
C ASN A 221 -7.88 32.72 10.72
N ASP A 222 -8.54 33.54 9.89
CA ASP A 222 -9.21 33.08 8.68
C ASP A 222 -8.26 32.53 7.60
N TYR A 223 -6.96 32.77 7.74
CA TYR A 223 -5.95 32.38 6.77
C TYR A 223 -5.05 31.24 7.23
N ALA A 224 -4.92 31.01 8.52
CA ALA A 224 -3.95 30.07 9.08
C ALA A 224 -4.61 29.08 10.03
N GLN A 225 -4.40 27.79 9.78
CA GLN A 225 -4.94 26.68 10.55
C GLN A 225 -3.85 25.65 10.77
N LEU A 226 -3.75 25.13 11.99
CA LEU A 226 -2.97 23.96 12.36
C LEU A 226 -3.92 22.83 12.72
N THR A 227 -3.64 21.64 12.21
CA THR A 227 -4.35 20.41 12.59
C THR A 227 -3.35 19.45 13.21
N LEU A 228 -3.68 18.93 14.37
CA LEU A 228 -2.96 17.85 15.04
C LEU A 228 -3.70 16.55 14.73
N GLY A 229 -2.98 15.49 14.38
CA GLY A 229 -3.55 14.18 14.12
C GLY A 229 -2.91 13.11 14.98
N ALA A 230 -3.71 12.16 15.47
CA ALA A 230 -3.23 10.97 16.16
C ALA A 230 -3.94 9.75 15.59
N VAL A 231 -3.23 8.63 15.48
CA VAL A 231 -3.76 7.34 15.04
C VAL A 231 -3.24 6.21 15.91
N TYR A 232 -4.06 5.20 16.10
CA TYR A 232 -3.76 4.04 16.92
C TYR A 232 -4.36 2.80 16.28
N GLY A 233 -3.53 1.79 15.98
CA GLY A 233 -4.00 0.48 15.53
C GLY A 233 -3.83 -0.55 16.62
N LEU A 234 -4.90 -1.32 16.87
CA LEU A 234 -4.87 -2.39 17.87
C LEU A 234 -3.94 -3.52 17.46
N GLN A 235 -3.31 -4.14 18.46
CA GLN A 235 -2.69 -5.45 18.26
C GLN A 235 -3.77 -6.48 17.93
N GLN A 236 -3.48 -7.31 16.94
CA GLN A 236 -4.37 -8.40 16.55
C GLN A 236 -3.59 -9.69 16.34
N ASN A 237 -4.07 -10.76 16.92
CA ASN A 237 -3.58 -12.09 16.61
C ASN A 237 -4.42 -12.61 15.44
N LEU A 238 -3.85 -12.52 14.24
CA LEU A 238 -4.49 -12.98 13.02
C LEU A 238 -4.47 -14.51 12.99
N ASN A 239 -5.62 -15.11 12.74
CA ASN A 239 -5.70 -16.54 12.45
C ASN A 239 -5.30 -16.74 10.98
N ALA A 240 -4.13 -17.31 10.75
CA ALA A 240 -3.68 -17.68 9.43
C ALA A 240 -3.81 -19.18 9.21
N GLU A 241 -4.24 -19.56 8.01
CA GLU A 241 -4.16 -20.91 7.52
C GLU A 241 -2.76 -21.15 6.97
N TYR A 242 -2.10 -22.23 7.42
CA TYR A 242 -0.76 -22.59 6.97
C TYR A 242 -0.76 -24.00 6.39
N SER A 243 -0.35 -24.14 5.14
CA SER A 243 -0.17 -25.41 4.47
C SER A 243 1.24 -25.55 3.90
N VAL A 244 1.72 -26.79 3.90
CA VAL A 244 3.04 -27.15 3.36
C VAL A 244 2.88 -28.32 2.41
N THR A 245 3.55 -28.22 1.25
CA THR A 245 3.76 -29.34 0.35
C THR A 245 5.25 -29.48 0.09
N SER A 246 5.81 -30.64 0.44
CA SER A 246 7.22 -30.97 0.21
C SER A 246 7.32 -32.27 -0.56
N PHE A 247 8.11 -32.29 -1.63
CA PHE A 247 8.36 -33.49 -2.43
C PHE A 247 9.75 -33.51 -3.05
N ILE A 248 10.21 -34.68 -3.47
CA ILE A 248 11.40 -34.86 -4.28
C ILE A 248 11.02 -35.01 -5.76
N THR A 249 11.79 -34.42 -6.63
CA THR A 249 11.51 -34.35 -8.08
C THR A 249 12.77 -34.48 -8.91
N SER A 250 12.62 -34.89 -10.16
CA SER A 250 13.68 -34.83 -11.17
C SER A 250 13.69 -33.50 -11.95
N GLN A 251 12.77 -32.56 -11.64
CA GLN A 251 12.74 -31.25 -12.30
C GLN A 251 13.80 -30.29 -11.73
N ASN A 252 14.40 -29.51 -12.60
CA ASN A 252 15.50 -28.60 -12.29
C ASN A 252 15.09 -27.13 -12.34
N THR A 253 13.80 -26.83 -12.40
CA THR A 253 13.26 -25.46 -12.44
C THR A 253 12.02 -25.31 -11.58
N ILE A 254 11.82 -24.11 -10.99
CA ILE A 254 10.61 -23.77 -10.22
C ILE A 254 9.39 -23.49 -11.14
N THR A 255 9.56 -23.40 -12.45
CA THR A 255 8.55 -22.90 -13.36
C THR A 255 7.20 -23.64 -13.29
N ASP A 256 7.23 -24.93 -13.06
CA ASP A 256 6.04 -25.71 -12.74
C ASP A 256 6.38 -27.05 -12.04
N PRO A 257 6.85 -27.03 -10.79
CA PRO A 257 7.20 -28.27 -10.10
C PRO A 257 5.96 -29.12 -9.78
N MET A 258 4.74 -28.57 -9.89
CA MET A 258 3.47 -29.26 -9.60
C MET A 258 2.84 -29.88 -10.85
N SER A 259 3.46 -29.79 -12.02
CA SER A 259 2.92 -30.40 -13.27
C SER A 259 2.77 -31.93 -13.25
N GLY A 260 3.14 -32.56 -12.15
CA GLY A 260 3.02 -34.01 -11.94
C GLY A 260 4.11 -34.85 -12.61
N SER A 261 4.77 -34.32 -13.63
CA SER A 261 5.85 -35.03 -14.30
C SER A 261 7.15 -34.82 -13.52
N GLY A 262 7.74 -35.90 -13.04
CA GLY A 262 8.99 -35.88 -12.31
C GLY A 262 8.89 -35.94 -10.79
N ILE A 263 7.71 -35.90 -10.19
CA ILE A 263 7.56 -36.15 -8.74
C ILE A 263 7.96 -37.60 -8.45
N LYS A 264 8.89 -37.77 -7.51
CA LYS A 264 9.36 -39.11 -7.07
C LYS A 264 8.70 -39.58 -5.80
N ALA A 265 8.53 -38.68 -4.83
CA ALA A 265 7.84 -38.97 -3.59
C ALA A 265 7.33 -37.65 -2.96
N ILE A 266 6.15 -37.72 -2.36
CA ILE A 266 5.64 -36.66 -1.48
C ILE A 266 6.18 -36.94 -0.09
N VAL A 267 6.87 -35.96 0.49
CA VAL A 267 7.46 -36.06 1.83
C VAL A 267 6.51 -35.50 2.89
N GLU A 268 5.82 -34.40 2.54
CA GLU A 268 4.89 -33.72 3.43
C GLU A 268 3.77 -33.09 2.59
N ASN A 269 2.53 -33.24 3.00
CA ASN A 269 1.39 -32.58 2.36
C ASN A 269 0.32 -32.26 3.40
N THR A 270 0.17 -31.01 3.76
CA THR A 270 -0.89 -30.49 4.65
C THR A 270 -1.88 -29.60 3.91
N SER A 271 -1.86 -29.59 2.57
CA SER A 271 -2.70 -28.68 1.78
C SER A 271 -4.20 -28.96 1.92
N GLU A 272 -4.59 -30.22 2.20
CA GLU A 272 -6.00 -30.61 2.44
C GLU A 272 -6.45 -30.33 3.88
N ASN A 273 -5.52 -30.29 4.83
CA ASN A 273 -5.77 -30.02 6.24
C ASN A 273 -4.76 -28.97 6.74
N PRO A 274 -4.95 -27.69 6.39
CA PRO A 274 -4.03 -26.64 6.80
C PRO A 274 -4.03 -26.48 8.33
N SER A 275 -2.85 -26.19 8.86
CA SER A 275 -2.69 -25.86 10.28
C SER A 275 -3.10 -24.43 10.55
N SER A 276 -3.62 -24.15 11.74
CA SER A 276 -3.83 -22.76 12.20
C SER A 276 -2.52 -22.19 12.72
N LEU A 277 -2.14 -21.01 12.24
CA LEU A 277 -0.97 -20.27 12.68
C LEU A 277 -1.40 -18.89 13.20
N ALA A 278 -1.05 -18.60 14.45
CA ALA A 278 -1.31 -17.26 15.01
C ALA A 278 -0.22 -16.29 14.58
N LEU A 279 -0.61 -15.27 13.79
CA LEU A 279 0.27 -14.19 13.37
C LEU A 279 -0.05 -12.93 14.18
N THR A 280 0.85 -12.49 15.04
CA THR A 280 0.63 -11.29 15.84
C THR A 280 0.95 -10.04 15.05
N LEU A 281 -0.07 -9.36 14.50
CA LEU A 281 0.08 -8.01 13.95
C LEU A 281 0.24 -7.02 15.10
N PRO A 282 1.38 -6.32 15.22
CA PRO A 282 1.63 -5.48 16.38
C PRO A 282 0.83 -4.18 16.34
N THR A 283 0.57 -3.63 17.52
CA THR A 283 0.07 -2.26 17.72
C THR A 283 0.93 -1.25 16.98
N TYR A 284 0.29 -0.25 16.39
CA TYR A 284 1.00 0.92 15.93
C TYR A 284 0.43 2.21 16.53
N ILE A 285 1.32 3.17 16.70
CA ILE A 285 0.98 4.55 17.08
C ILE A 285 1.52 5.49 16.02
N GLY A 286 0.76 6.53 15.74
CA GLY A 286 1.19 7.57 14.81
C GLY A 286 0.67 8.94 15.22
N GLY A 287 1.42 9.96 14.88
CA GLY A 287 1.06 11.36 15.07
C GLY A 287 1.39 12.18 13.85
N GLY A 288 0.62 13.24 13.61
CA GLY A 288 0.82 14.14 12.49
C GLY A 288 0.50 15.58 12.81
N LEU A 289 1.10 16.47 12.02
CA LEU A 289 0.86 17.91 12.03
C LEU A 289 0.56 18.35 10.61
N ALA A 290 -0.45 19.18 10.41
CA ALA A 290 -0.72 19.82 9.13
C ALA A 290 -1.00 21.31 9.31
N PHE A 291 -0.19 22.14 8.67
CA PHE A 291 -0.38 23.58 8.63
C PHE A 291 -0.92 24.01 7.29
N LYS A 292 -2.06 24.69 7.30
CA LYS A 292 -2.73 25.22 6.09
C LYS A 292 -2.74 26.74 6.11
N TYR A 293 -2.29 27.35 5.02
CA TYR A 293 -2.26 28.80 4.86
C TYR A 293 -2.99 29.24 3.60
N ARG A 294 -4.04 30.11 3.75
CA ARG A 294 -4.85 30.75 2.68
C ARG A 294 -5.41 29.78 1.64
N ASP A 295 -5.72 28.56 2.00
CA ASP A 295 -6.09 27.49 1.05
C ASP A 295 -5.11 27.31 -0.14
N LYS A 296 -3.90 27.88 -0.03
CA LYS A 296 -2.85 27.82 -1.06
C LYS A 296 -1.76 26.84 -0.72
N LEU A 297 -1.29 26.89 0.53
CA LEU A 297 -0.17 26.07 1.00
C LEU A 297 -0.64 25.15 2.10
N THR A 298 -0.35 23.87 1.98
CA THR A 298 -0.48 22.88 3.05
C THR A 298 0.88 22.23 3.25
N LEU A 299 1.39 22.27 4.48
CA LEU A 299 2.57 21.53 4.90
C LEU A 299 2.12 20.47 5.90
N ALA A 300 2.64 19.25 5.78
CA ALA A 300 2.29 18.15 6.66
C ALA A 300 3.54 17.35 7.07
N PHE A 301 3.51 16.84 8.28
CA PHE A 301 4.52 15.93 8.80
C PHE A 301 3.84 14.83 9.59
N ASP A 302 4.22 13.58 9.34
CA ASP A 302 3.71 12.41 10.03
C ASP A 302 4.85 11.56 10.59
N TYR A 303 4.61 10.98 11.75
CA TYR A 303 5.44 9.97 12.40
C TYR A 303 4.59 8.74 12.71
N LYS A 304 5.11 7.54 12.42
CA LYS A 304 4.52 6.24 12.82
C LYS A 304 5.58 5.34 13.41
N GLN A 305 5.21 4.62 14.45
CA GLN A 305 6.02 3.56 15.06
C GLN A 305 5.20 2.29 15.22
N GLN A 306 5.83 1.14 14.97
CA GLN A 306 5.23 -0.18 15.12
C GLN A 306 6.29 -1.18 15.57
N ASP A 307 6.02 -1.94 16.64
CA ASP A 307 6.97 -2.87 17.25
C ASP A 307 6.72 -4.31 16.80
N TRP A 308 7.58 -4.80 15.91
CA TRP A 308 7.47 -6.13 15.29
C TRP A 308 8.30 -7.21 15.98
N ARG A 309 8.97 -6.93 17.10
CA ARG A 309 9.88 -7.88 17.76
C ARG A 309 9.23 -9.21 18.16
N ASN A 310 7.92 -9.21 18.39
CA ASN A 310 7.14 -10.41 18.74
C ASN A 310 6.51 -11.10 17.51
N PHE A 311 6.78 -10.60 16.30
CA PHE A 311 6.25 -11.20 15.08
C PHE A 311 7.11 -12.40 14.68
N GLN A 312 6.48 -13.55 14.45
CA GLN A 312 7.17 -14.81 14.16
C GLN A 312 6.63 -15.42 12.87
N ILE A 313 7.23 -15.08 11.75
CA ILE A 313 7.15 -15.83 10.50
C ILE A 313 8.57 -15.94 9.96
N ASN A 314 8.99 -17.18 9.64
CA ASN A 314 10.32 -17.48 9.10
C ASN A 314 11.48 -17.05 10.04
N SER A 315 12.72 -17.26 9.60
CA SER A 315 13.94 -16.97 10.36
C SER A 315 14.32 -15.48 10.37
N GLY A 316 13.36 -14.56 10.17
CA GLY A 316 13.63 -13.12 10.16
C GLY A 316 13.83 -12.55 11.57
N SER A 317 14.81 -11.68 11.75
CA SER A 317 14.95 -10.85 12.95
C SER A 317 14.14 -9.57 12.75
N TYR A 318 13.10 -9.40 13.59
CA TYR A 318 12.20 -8.24 13.50
C TYR A 318 12.50 -7.23 14.59
N THR A 319 12.39 -5.95 14.24
CA THR A 319 12.68 -4.83 15.13
C THR A 319 11.52 -3.82 15.16
N VAL A 320 11.78 -2.64 15.69
CA VAL A 320 10.83 -1.53 15.68
C VAL A 320 10.90 -0.80 14.35
N GLY A 321 9.83 -0.85 13.58
CA GLY A 321 9.63 -0.06 12.37
C GLY A 321 9.26 1.38 12.69
N LYS A 322 9.85 2.34 11.96
CA LYS A 322 9.58 3.78 12.12
C LYS A 322 9.42 4.43 10.75
N ASN A 323 8.43 5.30 10.60
CA ASN A 323 8.20 6.06 9.38
C ASN A 323 8.15 7.54 9.71
N TYR A 324 8.82 8.35 8.90
CA TYR A 324 8.82 9.81 8.93
C TYR A 324 8.46 10.31 7.54
N ASN A 325 7.35 11.01 7.44
CA ASN A 325 6.84 11.52 6.16
C ASN A 325 6.69 13.03 6.25
N PHE A 326 7.15 13.72 5.22
CA PHE A 326 6.94 15.15 5.04
C PHE A 326 6.23 15.37 3.71
N GLY A 327 5.23 16.28 3.69
CA GLY A 327 4.47 16.61 2.50
C GLY A 327 4.20 18.12 2.40
N ALA A 328 4.26 18.62 1.18
CA ALA A 328 3.89 19.99 0.85
C ALA A 328 2.92 19.98 -0.34
N GLU A 329 1.85 20.76 -0.28
CA GLU A 329 0.91 21.00 -1.38
C GLU A 329 0.77 22.51 -1.59
N TYR A 330 0.88 22.92 -2.85
CA TYR A 330 0.67 24.31 -3.25
C TYR A 330 -0.36 24.41 -4.37
N ILE A 331 -1.39 25.23 -4.16
CA ILE A 331 -2.45 25.55 -5.13
C ILE A 331 -2.45 27.06 -5.30
N PRO A 332 -1.97 27.62 -6.41
CA PRO A 332 -1.85 29.06 -6.58
C PRO A 332 -3.15 29.83 -6.36
N ASN A 333 -4.25 29.37 -6.96
CA ASN A 333 -5.58 29.92 -6.73
C ASN A 333 -6.68 28.89 -7.05
N LYS A 334 -7.20 28.21 -6.01
CA LYS A 334 -8.24 27.19 -6.13
C LYS A 334 -9.53 27.72 -6.79
N ASN A 335 -9.84 29.02 -6.60
CA ASN A 335 -11.07 29.67 -7.08
C ASN A 335 -10.92 30.38 -8.41
N SER A 336 -9.78 30.27 -9.10
CA SER A 336 -9.56 30.87 -10.38
C SER A 336 -10.58 30.41 -11.43
N VAL A 337 -11.07 31.32 -12.26
CA VAL A 337 -12.06 31.10 -13.32
C VAL A 337 -11.41 31.35 -14.69
N GLY A 338 -11.93 30.70 -15.71
CA GLY A 338 -11.45 30.81 -17.09
C GLY A 338 -10.35 29.80 -17.45
N ASN A 339 -10.21 29.51 -18.74
CA ASN A 339 -9.23 28.55 -19.24
C ASN A 339 -7.80 29.09 -19.17
N GLU A 340 -7.61 30.39 -19.37
CA GLU A 340 -6.32 31.08 -19.26
C GLU A 340 -5.66 30.92 -17.91
N ASN A 341 -6.48 30.75 -16.84
CA ASN A 341 -6.03 30.61 -15.47
C ASN A 341 -6.06 29.16 -14.98
N TYR A 342 -6.16 28.18 -15.87
CA TYR A 342 -6.26 26.76 -15.51
C TYR A 342 -5.09 26.30 -14.64
N HIS A 343 -3.86 26.69 -14.97
CA HIS A 343 -2.64 26.36 -14.23
C HIS A 343 -2.68 26.83 -12.76
N LYS A 344 -3.43 27.89 -12.45
CA LYS A 344 -3.57 28.39 -11.06
C LYS A 344 -4.42 27.49 -10.18
N ARG A 345 -5.21 26.56 -10.76
CA ARG A 345 -6.05 25.60 -10.06
C ARG A 345 -5.38 24.23 -9.85
N ILE A 346 -4.27 24.02 -10.55
CA ILE A 346 -3.48 22.78 -10.43
C ILE A 346 -2.88 22.74 -9.03
N ALA A 347 -2.98 21.58 -8.37
CA ALA A 347 -2.27 21.33 -7.12
C ALA A 347 -0.90 20.71 -7.43
N TYR A 348 0.14 21.35 -6.95
CA TYR A 348 1.53 20.88 -7.05
C TYR A 348 1.94 20.32 -5.68
N ARG A 349 2.56 19.15 -5.67
CA ARG A 349 2.91 18.44 -4.43
C ARG A 349 4.35 17.99 -4.48
N PHE A 350 4.93 17.98 -3.29
CA PHE A 350 6.25 17.43 -3.02
C PHE A 350 6.22 16.66 -1.70
N GLY A 351 6.98 15.58 -1.60
CA GLY A 351 7.10 14.85 -0.35
C GLY A 351 8.42 14.14 -0.19
N LEU A 352 8.76 13.86 1.06
CA LEU A 352 9.91 13.06 1.48
C LEU A 352 9.43 11.98 2.43
N CYS A 353 9.95 10.78 2.27
CA CYS A 353 9.65 9.64 3.13
C CYS A 353 10.96 9.01 3.58
N TYR A 354 11.09 8.80 4.88
CA TYR A 354 12.14 7.98 5.45
C TYR A 354 11.49 6.90 6.30
N GLN A 355 11.82 5.65 5.99
CA GLN A 355 11.30 4.50 6.70
C GLN A 355 12.44 3.62 7.17
N LYS A 356 12.48 3.32 8.47
CA LYS A 356 13.21 2.19 9.00
C LYS A 356 12.27 0.97 8.96
N LEU A 357 12.56 -0.01 8.11
CA LEU A 357 11.78 -1.23 8.06
C LEU A 357 11.89 -1.98 9.39
N PRO A 358 10.87 -2.75 9.76
CA PRO A 358 10.90 -3.56 10.97
C PRO A 358 11.70 -4.87 10.78
N LEU A 359 12.81 -4.80 10.06
CA LEU A 359 13.61 -5.95 9.65
C LEU A 359 15.09 -5.65 9.88
N GLU A 360 15.80 -6.62 10.44
CA GLU A 360 17.24 -6.61 10.63
C GLU A 360 17.85 -7.85 9.97
N ILE A 361 18.85 -7.66 9.12
CA ILE A 361 19.57 -8.73 8.42
C ILE A 361 21.04 -8.52 8.68
N ASN A 362 21.74 -9.55 9.14
CA ASN A 362 23.18 -9.50 9.49
C ASN A 362 23.52 -8.36 10.46
N ALA A 363 22.64 -8.11 11.46
CA ALA A 363 22.73 -7.02 12.44
C ALA A 363 22.64 -5.61 11.81
N GLU A 364 22.17 -5.49 10.57
CA GLU A 364 21.95 -4.21 9.88
C GLU A 364 20.47 -3.92 9.71
N ASN A 365 20.07 -2.67 10.01
CA ASN A 365 18.71 -2.21 9.79
C ASN A 365 18.49 -1.84 8.33
N ILE A 366 17.35 -2.23 7.79
CA ILE A 366 16.97 -1.88 6.42
C ILE A 366 16.23 -0.54 6.43
N ASN A 367 16.82 0.44 5.76
CA ASN A 367 16.25 1.78 5.62
C ASN A 367 15.75 2.01 4.19
N ASP A 368 14.68 2.78 4.06
CA ASP A 368 14.09 3.21 2.79
C ASP A 368 13.98 4.74 2.79
N LEU A 369 14.58 5.38 1.82
CA LEU A 369 14.53 6.83 1.61
C LEU A 369 13.95 7.11 0.24
N SER A 370 12.91 7.94 0.17
CA SER A 370 12.29 8.32 -1.10
C SER A 370 11.80 9.75 -1.13
N ALA A 371 11.70 10.28 -2.34
CA ALA A 371 11.07 11.56 -2.62
C ALA A 371 9.89 11.36 -3.57
N THR A 372 8.87 12.20 -3.44
CA THR A 372 7.67 12.18 -4.27
C THR A 372 7.41 13.53 -4.90
N ILE A 373 6.87 13.52 -6.11
CA ILE A 373 6.32 14.69 -6.78
C ILE A 373 4.92 14.32 -7.25
N GLY A 374 3.97 15.23 -7.09
CA GLY A 374 2.59 14.99 -7.50
C GLY A 374 1.95 16.24 -8.11
N VAL A 375 1.04 15.99 -9.04
CA VAL A 375 0.24 17.03 -9.69
C VAL A 375 -1.21 16.59 -9.75
N SER A 376 -2.16 17.50 -9.45
CA SER A 376 -3.58 17.23 -9.63
C SER A 376 -4.22 18.21 -10.60
N PHE A 377 -4.87 17.62 -11.60
CA PHE A 377 -5.56 18.34 -12.67
C PHE A 377 -7.07 18.36 -12.40
N PRO A 378 -7.69 19.50 -12.01
CA PRO A 378 -9.13 19.57 -11.87
C PRO A 378 -9.80 19.50 -13.26
N LEU A 379 -10.64 18.47 -13.48
CA LEU A 379 -11.23 18.16 -14.79
C LEU A 379 -12.37 19.11 -15.17
N ARG A 380 -13.24 19.41 -14.23
CA ARG A 380 -14.40 20.27 -14.48
C ARG A 380 -14.88 20.93 -13.19
N LYS A 381 -15.25 22.23 -13.29
CA LYS A 381 -16.00 22.90 -12.23
C LYS A 381 -17.48 22.91 -12.64
N PHE A 382 -18.30 22.17 -11.92
CA PHE A 382 -19.77 22.34 -11.99
C PHE A 382 -20.15 23.43 -11.01
N LYS A 383 -20.87 24.44 -11.48
CA LYS A 383 -21.44 25.48 -10.64
C LYS A 383 -22.87 25.04 -10.28
N PHE A 384 -23.05 24.61 -9.04
CA PHE A 384 -24.37 24.34 -8.50
C PHE A 384 -24.51 25.10 -7.20
N GLU A 385 -25.51 25.96 -7.10
CA GLU A 385 -25.79 26.77 -5.89
C GLU A 385 -24.56 27.52 -5.31
N ARG A 386 -23.76 28.17 -6.16
CA ARG A 386 -22.54 28.94 -5.81
C ARG A 386 -21.35 28.12 -5.29
N GLU A 387 -21.46 26.81 -5.13
CA GLU A 387 -20.34 25.96 -4.76
C GLU A 387 -19.68 25.33 -6.00
N LEU A 388 -18.35 25.23 -5.96
CA LEU A 388 -17.56 24.67 -7.02
C LEU A 388 -16.98 23.34 -6.56
N PHE A 389 -17.50 22.24 -7.07
CA PHE A 389 -16.91 20.92 -6.91
C PHE A 389 -16.53 20.33 -8.25
N GLY A 390 -15.53 19.50 -8.27
CA GLY A 390 -15.03 18.92 -9.49
C GLY A 390 -14.23 17.64 -9.24
N SER A 391 -14.23 16.83 -10.28
CA SER A 391 -13.38 15.66 -10.32
C SER A 391 -11.95 16.06 -10.59
N VAL A 392 -10.99 15.26 -10.12
CA VAL A 392 -9.56 15.54 -10.20
C VAL A 392 -8.86 14.30 -10.73
N ILE A 393 -7.91 14.49 -11.66
CA ILE A 393 -6.92 13.46 -11.99
C ILE A 393 -5.65 13.76 -11.20
N ASN A 394 -5.17 12.77 -10.48
CA ASN A 394 -3.92 12.84 -9.73
C ASN A 394 -2.85 12.05 -10.47
N PHE A 395 -1.70 12.65 -10.64
CA PHE A 395 -0.52 11.98 -11.15
C PHE A 395 0.62 12.17 -10.14
N GLY A 396 1.34 11.10 -9.82
CA GLY A 396 2.44 11.14 -8.89
C GLY A 396 3.59 10.24 -9.31
N VAL A 397 4.81 10.67 -8.97
CA VAL A 397 6.05 9.91 -9.14
C VAL A 397 6.75 9.84 -7.79
N GLN A 398 7.19 8.66 -7.41
CA GLN A 398 8.04 8.42 -6.24
C GLN A 398 9.33 7.76 -6.71
N ALA A 399 10.48 8.30 -6.35
CA ALA A 399 11.78 7.68 -6.56
C ALA A 399 12.43 7.43 -5.19
N GLY A 400 13.01 6.24 -5.00
CA GLY A 400 13.56 5.88 -3.72
C GLY A 400 14.63 4.80 -3.79
N ARG A 401 15.25 4.61 -2.64
CA ARG A 401 16.28 3.61 -2.40
C ARG A 401 16.03 2.89 -1.08
N ARG A 402 16.01 1.56 -1.12
CA ARG A 402 15.83 0.67 0.03
C ARG A 402 17.06 -0.22 0.20
N GLY A 403 17.53 -0.38 1.44
CA GLY A 403 18.71 -1.17 1.76
C GLY A 403 20.00 -0.52 1.31
N ALA A 404 21.08 -1.29 1.31
CA ALA A 404 22.41 -0.86 0.92
C ALA A 404 23.22 -2.04 0.37
N VAL A 405 24.27 -1.77 -0.40
CA VAL A 405 25.21 -2.78 -0.92
C VAL A 405 26.36 -2.91 0.08
N ASN A 406 26.12 -3.53 1.23
CA ASN A 406 27.11 -3.84 2.25
C ASN A 406 26.67 -5.06 3.06
N ASN A 407 27.58 -5.73 3.75
CA ASN A 407 27.33 -6.85 4.66
C ASN A 407 26.38 -7.94 4.09
N GLY A 408 26.46 -8.22 2.77
CA GLY A 408 25.59 -9.19 2.11
C GLY A 408 24.15 -8.72 1.90
N LEU A 409 23.88 -7.41 2.06
CA LEU A 409 22.59 -6.81 1.78
C LEU A 409 22.44 -6.47 0.29
N VAL A 410 21.21 -6.30 -0.15
CA VAL A 410 20.84 -5.87 -1.50
C VAL A 410 20.27 -4.45 -1.44
N GLN A 411 20.64 -3.63 -2.40
CA GLN A 411 20.06 -2.31 -2.57
C GLN A 411 19.02 -2.34 -3.67
N ASP A 412 17.78 -1.95 -3.33
CA ASP A 412 16.70 -1.73 -4.29
C ASP A 412 16.56 -0.25 -4.60
N ASN A 413 16.82 0.15 -5.84
CA ASN A 413 16.39 1.44 -6.35
C ASN A 413 15.04 1.27 -7.01
N TYR A 414 14.10 2.19 -6.77
CA TYR A 414 12.77 2.06 -7.35
C TYR A 414 12.18 3.38 -7.83
N ILE A 415 11.33 3.25 -8.84
CA ILE A 415 10.45 4.32 -9.30
C ILE A 415 9.03 3.80 -9.27
N LYS A 416 8.11 4.56 -8.65
CA LYS A 416 6.68 4.26 -8.63
C LYS A 416 5.93 5.38 -9.31
N LEU A 417 4.99 5.01 -10.16
CA LEU A 417 4.07 5.93 -10.82
C LEU A 417 2.67 5.69 -10.26
N ASN A 418 1.96 6.75 -9.91
CA ASN A 418 0.58 6.69 -9.45
C ASN A 418 -0.30 7.51 -10.39
N LEU A 419 -1.39 6.90 -10.86
CA LEU A 419 -2.46 7.56 -11.59
C LEU A 419 -3.76 7.37 -10.83
N GLY A 420 -4.36 8.47 -10.37
CA GLY A 420 -5.57 8.44 -9.56
C GLY A 420 -6.69 9.32 -10.12
N PHE A 421 -7.93 8.89 -9.89
CA PHE A 421 -9.14 9.62 -10.26
C PHE A 421 -9.97 9.82 -9.00
N THR A 422 -10.23 11.09 -8.66
CA THR A 422 -11.13 11.46 -7.57
C THR A 422 -12.37 12.11 -8.17
N LEU A 423 -13.53 11.49 -7.96
CA LEU A 423 -14.83 11.97 -8.43
C LEU A 423 -15.66 12.46 -7.25
N ASN A 424 -16.22 13.65 -7.36
CA ASN A 424 -17.05 14.27 -6.33
C ASN A 424 -18.45 14.52 -6.85
N ASP A 425 -19.48 14.14 -6.07
CA ASP A 425 -20.87 14.38 -6.39
C ASP A 425 -21.69 14.65 -5.13
N LYS A 426 -22.81 15.34 -5.28
CA LYS A 426 -23.85 15.47 -4.25
C LYS A 426 -24.85 14.32 -4.39
N TRP A 427 -24.69 13.26 -3.58
CA TRP A 427 -25.75 12.28 -3.39
C TRP A 427 -26.78 12.86 -2.40
N TYR A 428 -28.08 12.77 -2.68
CA TYR A 428 -29.19 13.34 -1.92
C TYR A 428 -29.50 14.85 -2.15
N ILE A 429 -29.70 15.21 -3.38
CA ILE A 429 -30.56 16.36 -3.66
C ILE A 429 -31.99 15.81 -3.71
N LYS A 430 -32.82 16.05 -2.66
CA LYS A 430 -34.27 15.89 -2.79
C LYS A 430 -34.70 16.85 -3.92
N ARG A 431 -35.10 16.31 -5.07
CA ARG A 431 -35.79 17.10 -6.08
C ARG A 431 -37.09 17.53 -5.45
N LYS A 432 -37.25 18.81 -5.18
CA LYS A 432 -38.58 19.38 -4.93
C LYS A 432 -39.26 19.29 -6.29
N PHE A 433 -40.29 18.48 -6.36
CA PHE A 433 -41.28 18.57 -7.42
C PHE A 433 -42.17 19.73 -6.97
N ASP A 434 -42.11 20.87 -7.66
CA ASP A 434 -43.09 21.94 -7.59
C ASP A 434 -44.32 21.48 -8.34
#